data_5f0e15fb8af03f9daf437bf9818c1d14
#
_entry.id   5f0e15fb8af03f9daf437bf9818c1d14
#
_cell.length_a   1.000
_cell.length_b   1.000
_cell.length_c   1.000
_cell.angle_alpha   90.00
_cell.angle_beta   90.00
_cell.angle_gamma   90.00
#
_symmetry.space_group_name_H-M   'P 1'
#
loop_
_entity.id
_entity.type
_entity.pdbx_description
1 polymer ?
#
loop_
_entity_poly.entity_id
_entity_poly.type
_entity_poly.pdbx_seq_one_letter_code
_entity_poly.pdbx_strand_id
1 'polypeptide(L)'
;MSRIVLSLLVDNTAGVLSRVAGLFSRRGYNIESLTVGVTADPRYSRMTVVSLGDHQVLEQIQKQLGKLEDVHDIKELREGHSVYRELMLVKVRANANQRMAINAISEIFRASIVDVGKDSVTVMLTGDQSKQDALINLLEDYEILELARTGLTGLSRGADPLSAIVHQSIDWIQGIQQVYKVWSKDAQRGAGLCFIINLFYFC
;
A
#
# COMPACT_ATOMS: atom_id res chain seq x y z
N MET A 1 -24.48 -2.22 -8.14
CA MET A 1 -23.59 -1.80 -7.04
C MET A 1 -22.35 -1.18 -7.64
N SER A 2 -22.00 0.01 -7.23
CA SER A 2 -20.79 0.73 -7.67
C SER A 2 -19.65 0.47 -6.67
N ARG A 3 -18.42 0.46 -7.13
CA ARG A 3 -17.22 0.38 -6.31
C ARG A 3 -16.65 1.79 -6.16
N ILE A 4 -16.32 2.18 -4.94
CA ILE A 4 -15.61 3.42 -4.66
C ILE A 4 -14.27 3.13 -4.03
N VAL A 5 -13.26 3.89 -4.43
CA VAL A 5 -11.93 3.88 -3.81
C VAL A 5 -11.68 5.27 -3.24
N LEU A 6 -11.54 5.34 -1.93
CA LEU A 6 -11.29 6.57 -1.20
C LEU A 6 -9.86 6.58 -0.67
N SER A 7 -9.16 7.68 -0.89
CA SER A 7 -7.88 7.97 -0.23
C SER A 7 -8.14 9.00 0.86
N LEU A 8 -7.79 8.65 2.10
CA LEU A 8 -7.94 9.49 3.27
C LEU A 8 -6.57 9.91 3.77
N LEU A 9 -6.40 11.16 4.13
CA LEU A 9 -5.28 11.63 4.93
C LEU A 9 -5.77 11.76 6.36
N VAL A 10 -5.15 11.05 7.28
CA VAL A 10 -5.60 10.97 8.68
C VAL A 10 -4.43 11.15 9.64
N ASP A 11 -4.73 11.51 10.89
CA ASP A 11 -3.72 11.51 11.95
C ASP A 11 -3.10 10.12 12.14
N ASN A 12 -1.79 10.08 12.35
CA ASN A 12 -1.08 8.85 12.69
C ASN A 12 -1.08 8.62 14.21
N THR A 13 -2.27 8.49 14.80
CA THR A 13 -2.46 8.29 16.24
C THR A 13 -3.30 7.05 16.54
N ALA A 14 -3.16 6.53 17.76
CA ALA A 14 -3.91 5.35 18.19
C ALA A 14 -5.43 5.60 18.14
N GLY A 15 -6.18 4.62 17.64
CA GLY A 15 -7.64 4.66 17.57
C GLY A 15 -8.23 5.25 16.30
N VAL A 16 -7.48 5.96 15.47
CA VAL A 16 -7.98 6.55 14.22
C VAL A 16 -8.56 5.47 13.29
N LEU A 17 -7.81 4.38 13.07
CA LEU A 17 -8.29 3.24 12.27
C LEU A 17 -9.62 2.69 12.82
N SER A 18 -9.72 2.55 14.14
CA SER A 18 -10.94 2.04 14.81
C SER A 18 -12.13 2.98 14.63
N ARG A 19 -11.89 4.30 14.66
CA ARG A 19 -12.96 5.30 14.42
C ARG A 19 -13.45 5.26 12.98
N VAL A 20 -12.53 5.19 12.02
CA VAL A 20 -12.87 5.06 10.60
C VAL A 20 -13.63 3.75 10.35
N ALA A 21 -13.08 2.59 10.74
CA ALA A 21 -13.73 1.29 10.56
C ALA A 21 -15.07 1.21 11.29
N GLY A 22 -15.16 1.76 12.50
CA GLY A 22 -16.40 1.82 13.28
C GLY A 22 -17.50 2.66 12.65
N LEU A 23 -17.15 3.67 11.86
CA LEU A 23 -18.13 4.43 11.07
C LEU A 23 -18.78 3.54 10.01
N PHE A 24 -17.97 2.76 9.27
CA PHE A 24 -18.49 1.82 8.28
C PHE A 24 -19.38 0.75 8.95
N SER A 25 -18.90 0.13 10.03
CA SER A 25 -19.63 -0.91 10.76
C SER A 25 -20.99 -0.43 11.29
N ARG A 26 -21.05 0.75 11.93
CA ARG A 26 -22.30 1.29 12.49
C ARG A 26 -23.36 1.60 11.43
N ARG A 27 -22.94 1.80 10.19
CA ARG A 27 -23.83 2.10 9.07
C ARG A 27 -24.10 0.93 8.15
N GLY A 28 -23.54 -0.24 8.47
CA GLY A 28 -23.69 -1.44 7.66
C GLY A 28 -22.98 -1.35 6.30
N TYR A 29 -21.98 -0.47 6.15
CA TYR A 29 -21.19 -0.37 4.93
C TYR A 29 -20.10 -1.43 4.93
N ASN A 30 -19.97 -2.15 3.83
CA ASN A 30 -18.91 -3.14 3.67
C ASN A 30 -17.60 -2.50 3.22
N ILE A 31 -16.51 -2.82 3.90
CA ILE A 31 -15.15 -2.53 3.46
C ILE A 31 -14.63 -3.76 2.72
N GLU A 32 -14.41 -3.64 1.42
CA GLU A 32 -13.83 -4.70 0.59
C GLU A 32 -12.32 -4.83 0.86
N SER A 33 -11.65 -3.69 0.97
CA SER A 33 -10.20 -3.62 1.21
C SER A 33 -9.84 -2.34 1.96
N LEU A 34 -8.84 -2.44 2.82
CA LEU A 34 -8.32 -1.32 3.61
C LEU A 34 -6.81 -1.44 3.70
N THR A 35 -6.10 -0.42 3.22
CA THR A 35 -4.65 -0.29 3.43
C THR A 35 -4.35 0.98 4.21
N VAL A 36 -3.36 0.90 5.08
CA VAL A 36 -2.90 2.02 5.91
C VAL A 36 -1.38 2.08 5.87
N GLY A 37 -0.83 3.25 5.66
CA GLY A 37 0.60 3.49 5.69
C GLY A 37 0.93 4.91 6.11
N VAL A 38 2.05 5.07 6.79
CA VAL A 38 2.56 6.39 7.18
C VAL A 38 2.95 7.18 5.92
N THR A 39 2.69 8.47 5.91
CA THR A 39 3.07 9.36 4.82
C THR A 39 4.53 9.83 4.98
N ALA A 40 4.97 10.72 4.08
CA ALA A 40 6.27 11.39 4.23
C ALA A 40 6.37 12.22 5.53
N ASP A 41 5.24 12.70 6.04
CA ASP A 41 5.16 13.32 7.37
C ASP A 41 4.65 12.25 8.36
N PRO A 42 5.46 11.84 9.35
CA PRO A 42 5.10 10.77 10.28
C PRO A 42 3.89 11.11 11.19
N ARG A 43 3.46 12.35 11.24
CA ARG A 43 2.24 12.77 11.96
C ARG A 43 0.97 12.25 11.27
N TYR A 44 1.05 11.93 9.98
CA TYR A 44 -0.10 11.54 9.17
C TYR A 44 0.07 10.16 8.56
N SER A 45 -1.06 9.46 8.44
CA SER A 45 -1.19 8.21 7.70
C SER A 45 -2.11 8.40 6.50
N ARG A 46 -1.83 7.65 5.44
CA ARG A 46 -2.73 7.51 4.30
C ARG A 46 -3.47 6.21 4.41
N MET A 47 -4.80 6.28 4.35
CA MET A 47 -5.66 5.10 4.23
C MET A 47 -6.24 5.04 2.82
N THR A 48 -6.22 3.87 2.19
CA THR A 48 -7.01 3.61 0.99
C THR A 48 -8.11 2.64 1.36
N VAL A 49 -9.36 3.08 1.24
CA VAL A 49 -10.55 2.31 1.58
C VAL A 49 -11.31 1.99 0.31
N VAL A 50 -11.59 0.71 0.09
CA VAL A 50 -12.47 0.25 -0.98
C VAL A 50 -13.78 -0.21 -0.39
N SER A 51 -14.89 0.34 -0.91
CA SER A 51 -16.24 -0.01 -0.46
C SER A 51 -17.16 -0.20 -1.66
N LEU A 52 -18.16 -1.04 -1.49
CA LEU A 52 -19.22 -1.30 -2.46
C LEU A 52 -20.53 -0.70 -1.95
N GLY A 53 -21.28 -0.08 -2.84
CA GLY A 53 -22.59 0.48 -2.51
C GLY A 53 -23.26 1.18 -3.68
N ASP A 54 -24.45 1.71 -3.44
CA ASP A 54 -25.12 2.58 -4.39
C ASP A 54 -24.54 3.99 -4.30
N HIS A 55 -24.70 4.79 -5.34
CA HIS A 55 -24.12 6.14 -5.41
C HIS A 55 -24.47 7.02 -4.19
N GLN A 56 -25.71 6.93 -3.71
CA GLN A 56 -26.15 7.69 -2.52
C GLN A 56 -25.40 7.24 -1.25
N VAL A 57 -25.20 5.93 -1.09
CA VAL A 57 -24.42 5.35 0.03
C VAL A 57 -22.99 5.84 -0.01
N LEU A 58 -22.37 5.83 -1.18
CA LEU A 58 -20.98 6.24 -1.36
C LEU A 58 -20.78 7.73 -1.06
N GLU A 59 -21.72 8.58 -1.48
CA GLU A 59 -21.72 10.01 -1.14
C GLU A 59 -21.90 10.24 0.38
N GLN A 60 -22.77 9.46 1.02
CA GLN A 60 -22.95 9.52 2.47
C GLN A 60 -21.69 9.10 3.23
N ILE A 61 -20.98 8.05 2.77
CA ILE A 61 -19.72 7.63 3.36
C ILE A 61 -18.72 8.80 3.39
N GLN A 62 -18.51 9.46 2.26
CA GLN A 62 -17.60 10.60 2.17
C GLN A 62 -17.98 11.72 3.14
N LYS A 63 -19.28 12.11 3.16
CA LYS A 63 -19.77 13.15 4.07
C LYS A 63 -19.60 12.80 5.55
N GLN A 64 -19.71 11.53 5.90
CA GLN A 64 -19.55 11.09 7.30
C GLN A 64 -18.08 10.98 7.70
N LEU A 65 -17.21 10.52 6.81
CA LEU A 65 -15.78 10.50 7.02
C LEU A 65 -15.23 11.92 7.26
N GLY A 66 -15.68 12.90 6.48
CA GLY A 66 -15.28 14.29 6.64
C GLY A 66 -15.75 14.97 7.94
N LYS A 67 -16.54 14.28 8.78
CA LYS A 67 -16.91 14.76 10.13
C LYS A 67 -15.99 14.25 11.24
N LEU A 68 -15.10 13.32 10.92
CA LEU A 68 -14.12 12.83 11.88
C LEU A 68 -12.99 13.84 11.99
N GLU A 69 -12.68 14.30 13.19
CA GLU A 69 -11.61 15.28 13.45
C GLU A 69 -10.24 14.77 13.01
N ASP A 70 -10.03 13.46 13.09
CA ASP A 70 -8.76 12.83 12.67
C ASP A 70 -8.62 12.74 11.14
N VAL A 71 -9.65 13.07 10.34
CA VAL A 71 -9.62 12.98 8.88
C VAL A 71 -9.42 14.37 8.30
N HIS A 72 -8.24 14.62 7.77
CA HIS A 72 -7.83 15.92 7.23
C HIS A 72 -8.27 16.13 5.80
N ASP A 73 -8.25 15.05 4.99
CA ASP A 73 -8.66 15.13 3.59
C ASP A 73 -9.18 13.80 3.07
N ILE A 74 -10.08 13.88 2.10
CA ILE A 74 -10.72 12.74 1.46
C ILE A 74 -10.75 12.96 -0.04
N LYS A 75 -10.18 12.05 -0.79
CA LYS A 75 -10.20 12.07 -2.25
C LYS A 75 -10.74 10.75 -2.80
N GLU A 76 -11.76 10.86 -3.64
CA GLU A 76 -12.18 9.74 -4.46
C GLU A 76 -11.14 9.49 -5.55
N LEU A 77 -10.61 8.29 -5.58
CA LEU A 77 -9.70 7.85 -6.63
C LEU A 77 -10.54 7.22 -7.74
N ARG A 78 -10.65 7.92 -8.87
CA ARG A 78 -11.43 7.47 -10.02
C ARG A 78 -10.57 6.70 -10.99
N GLU A 79 -11.15 5.69 -11.61
CA GLU A 79 -10.50 4.94 -12.68
C GLU A 79 -10.10 5.87 -13.83
N GLY A 80 -8.94 5.63 -14.45
CA GLY A 80 -8.36 6.51 -15.45
C GLY A 80 -7.64 7.73 -14.89
N HIS A 81 -8.10 8.31 -13.79
CA HIS A 81 -7.50 9.49 -13.13
C HIS A 81 -6.62 9.13 -11.92
N SER A 82 -6.47 7.85 -11.64
CA SER A 82 -5.69 7.36 -10.50
C SER A 82 -4.81 6.19 -10.90
N VAL A 83 -3.81 5.91 -10.08
CA VAL A 83 -2.95 4.73 -10.18
C VAL A 83 -3.21 3.88 -8.96
N TYR A 84 -3.55 2.61 -9.18
CA TYR A 84 -3.74 1.62 -8.12
C TYR A 84 -2.69 0.54 -8.22
N ARG A 85 -2.27 0.03 -7.07
CA ARG A 85 -1.45 -1.18 -6.97
C ARG A 85 -1.86 -1.98 -5.76
N GLU A 86 -1.74 -3.26 -5.89
CA GLU A 86 -1.91 -4.23 -4.83
C GLU A 86 -0.74 -5.19 -4.87
N LEU A 87 -0.23 -5.59 -3.72
CA LEU A 87 0.75 -6.66 -3.61
C LEU A 87 0.04 -7.96 -3.23
N MET A 88 0.38 -9.03 -3.91
CA MET A 88 -0.10 -10.38 -3.62
C MET A 88 1.09 -11.29 -3.36
N LEU A 89 0.98 -12.12 -2.33
CA LEU A 89 1.84 -13.26 -2.08
C LEU A 89 1.02 -14.54 -2.24
N VAL A 90 1.45 -15.44 -3.09
CA VAL A 90 0.83 -16.74 -3.26
C VAL A 90 1.87 -17.85 -3.07
N LYS A 91 1.60 -18.74 -2.14
CA LYS A 91 2.39 -19.93 -1.88
C LYS A 91 1.72 -21.13 -2.51
N VAL A 92 2.44 -21.82 -3.35
CA VAL A 92 1.95 -23.01 -4.06
C VAL A 92 2.82 -24.23 -3.73
N ARG A 93 2.19 -25.40 -3.68
CA ARG A 93 2.93 -26.66 -3.60
C ARG A 93 3.63 -26.92 -4.92
N ALA A 94 4.91 -27.23 -4.86
CA ALA A 94 5.70 -27.47 -6.06
C ALA A 94 6.84 -28.46 -5.81
N ASN A 95 6.86 -29.54 -6.56
CA ASN A 95 8.03 -30.41 -6.65
C ASN A 95 9.12 -29.82 -7.59
N ALA A 96 10.25 -30.49 -7.70
CA ALA A 96 11.38 -29.99 -8.50
C ALA A 96 11.02 -29.72 -9.97
N ASN A 97 10.16 -30.56 -10.59
CA ASN A 97 9.77 -30.38 -12.00
C ASN A 97 8.79 -29.23 -12.18
N GLN A 98 7.87 -29.04 -11.23
CA GLN A 98 6.86 -27.99 -11.28
C GLN A 98 7.47 -26.60 -11.07
N ARG A 99 8.60 -26.49 -10.36
CA ARG A 99 9.26 -25.19 -10.11
C ARG A 99 9.65 -24.47 -11.39
N MET A 100 10.12 -25.18 -12.41
CA MET A 100 10.47 -24.55 -13.69
C MET A 100 9.23 -23.95 -14.38
N ALA A 101 8.11 -24.65 -14.37
CA ALA A 101 6.87 -24.15 -14.93
C ALA A 101 6.33 -22.94 -14.17
N ILE A 102 6.36 -22.96 -12.82
CA ILE A 102 5.97 -21.83 -11.99
C ILE A 102 6.89 -20.61 -12.22
N ASN A 103 8.20 -20.84 -12.40
CA ASN A 103 9.12 -19.76 -12.74
C ASN A 103 8.77 -19.13 -14.10
N ALA A 104 8.50 -19.94 -15.11
CA ALA A 104 8.10 -19.45 -16.44
C ALA A 104 6.79 -18.62 -16.37
N ILE A 105 5.80 -19.08 -15.61
CA ILE A 105 4.56 -18.31 -15.36
C ILE A 105 4.90 -16.98 -14.67
N SER A 106 5.75 -17.02 -13.63
CA SER A 106 6.15 -15.82 -12.90
C SER A 106 6.83 -14.79 -13.79
N GLU A 107 7.70 -15.20 -14.70
CA GLU A 107 8.39 -14.34 -15.66
C GLU A 107 7.40 -13.65 -16.63
N ILE A 108 6.40 -14.36 -17.14
CA ILE A 108 5.35 -13.81 -18.02
C ILE A 108 4.62 -12.66 -17.31
N PHE A 109 4.30 -12.83 -16.03
CA PHE A 109 3.62 -11.82 -15.23
C PHE A 109 4.56 -10.77 -14.63
N ARG A 110 5.87 -10.85 -14.85
CA ARG A 110 6.88 -10.04 -14.16
C ARG A 110 6.67 -10.10 -12.64
N ALA A 111 6.34 -11.29 -12.15
CA ALA A 111 6.27 -11.60 -10.74
C ALA A 111 7.64 -12.05 -10.26
N SER A 112 7.85 -12.05 -8.95
CA SER A 112 9.10 -12.46 -8.33
C SER A 112 8.88 -13.68 -7.46
N ILE A 113 9.76 -14.67 -7.57
CA ILE A 113 9.84 -15.76 -6.59
C ILE A 113 10.60 -15.22 -5.38
N VAL A 114 9.95 -15.19 -4.22
CA VAL A 114 10.52 -14.62 -2.98
C VAL A 114 10.93 -15.69 -1.96
N ASP A 115 10.44 -16.93 -2.13
CA ASP A 115 10.83 -18.05 -1.31
C ASP A 115 10.72 -19.37 -2.10
N VAL A 116 11.67 -20.28 -1.87
CA VAL A 116 11.69 -21.62 -2.48
C VAL A 116 11.98 -22.65 -1.39
N GLY A 117 10.96 -23.39 -1.02
CA GLY A 117 11.07 -24.56 -0.12
C GLY A 117 11.32 -25.87 -0.88
N LYS A 118 11.44 -26.99 -0.14
CA LYS A 118 11.54 -28.33 -0.74
C LYS A 118 10.34 -28.67 -1.59
N ASP A 119 9.15 -28.36 -1.08
CA ASP A 119 7.85 -28.75 -1.66
C ASP A 119 6.93 -27.53 -1.90
N SER A 120 7.49 -26.30 -1.89
CA SER A 120 6.71 -25.09 -2.08
C SER A 120 7.52 -23.99 -2.77
N VAL A 121 6.80 -23.07 -3.41
CA VAL A 121 7.31 -21.83 -3.98
C VAL A 121 6.36 -20.71 -3.57
N THR A 122 6.92 -19.57 -3.13
CA THR A 122 6.14 -18.36 -2.87
C THR A 122 6.42 -17.33 -3.95
N VAL A 123 5.38 -16.93 -4.65
CA VAL A 123 5.41 -15.94 -5.73
C VAL A 123 4.82 -14.63 -5.21
N MET A 124 5.52 -13.53 -5.46
CA MET A 124 5.07 -12.16 -5.18
C MET A 124 4.73 -11.46 -6.49
N LEU A 125 3.55 -10.86 -6.55
CA LEU A 125 3.11 -10.04 -7.67
C LEU A 125 2.61 -8.68 -7.19
N THR A 126 3.08 -7.63 -7.83
CA THR A 126 2.51 -6.29 -7.69
C THR A 126 1.83 -5.90 -9.00
N GLY A 127 0.57 -5.50 -8.91
CA GLY A 127 -0.21 -5.15 -10.11
C GLY A 127 -1.58 -4.58 -9.77
N ASP A 128 -2.41 -4.51 -10.81
CA ASP A 128 -3.85 -4.34 -10.66
C ASP A 128 -4.53 -5.67 -10.38
N GLN A 129 -5.80 -5.61 -10.01
CA GLN A 129 -6.56 -6.80 -9.62
C GLN A 129 -6.68 -7.81 -10.77
N SER A 130 -6.91 -7.34 -12.00
CA SER A 130 -7.08 -8.20 -13.17
C SER A 130 -5.82 -9.02 -13.45
N LYS A 131 -4.64 -8.41 -13.28
CA LYS A 131 -3.36 -9.10 -13.42
C LYS A 131 -3.14 -10.16 -12.34
N GLN A 132 -3.56 -9.88 -11.10
CA GLN A 132 -3.46 -10.82 -9.99
C GLN A 132 -4.38 -12.02 -10.18
N ASP A 133 -5.63 -11.77 -10.58
CA ASP A 133 -6.61 -12.82 -10.83
C ASP A 133 -6.16 -13.71 -12.01
N ALA A 134 -5.59 -13.13 -13.07
CA ALA A 134 -5.02 -13.89 -14.17
C ALA A 134 -3.84 -14.79 -13.74
N LEU A 135 -2.97 -14.31 -12.82
CA LEU A 135 -1.91 -15.15 -12.26
C LEU A 135 -2.48 -16.31 -11.44
N ILE A 136 -3.48 -16.04 -10.59
CA ILE A 136 -4.12 -17.07 -9.77
C ILE A 136 -4.72 -18.16 -10.67
N ASN A 137 -5.46 -17.77 -11.72
CA ASN A 137 -6.08 -18.71 -12.64
C ASN A 137 -5.04 -19.65 -13.29
N LEU A 138 -3.83 -19.15 -13.61
CA LEU A 138 -2.75 -20.01 -14.15
C LEU A 138 -2.07 -20.86 -13.08
N LEU A 139 -2.22 -20.50 -11.81
CA LEU A 139 -1.70 -21.28 -10.69
C LEU A 139 -2.74 -22.27 -10.12
N GLU A 140 -3.99 -22.28 -10.62
CA GLU A 140 -5.03 -23.21 -10.16
C GLU A 140 -4.69 -24.68 -10.44
N ASP A 141 -3.85 -24.97 -11.44
CA ASP A 141 -3.34 -26.33 -11.71
C ASP A 141 -2.37 -26.81 -10.60
N TYR A 142 -1.95 -25.93 -9.72
CA TYR A 142 -1.09 -26.22 -8.56
C TYR A 142 -1.89 -26.04 -7.28
N GLU A 143 -1.59 -26.81 -6.25
CA GLU A 143 -2.22 -26.66 -4.95
C GLU A 143 -1.78 -25.33 -4.31
N ILE A 144 -2.70 -24.36 -4.21
CA ILE A 144 -2.47 -23.12 -3.50
C ILE A 144 -2.54 -23.42 -2.00
N LEU A 145 -1.40 -23.25 -1.32
CA LEU A 145 -1.27 -23.49 0.12
C LEU A 145 -1.71 -22.28 0.93
N GLU A 146 -1.39 -21.08 0.43
CA GLU A 146 -1.64 -19.83 1.16
C GLU A 146 -1.69 -18.66 0.17
N LEU A 147 -2.60 -17.72 0.40
CA LEU A 147 -2.74 -16.50 -0.38
C LEU A 147 -2.89 -15.32 0.57
N ALA A 148 -2.09 -14.27 0.36
CA ALA A 148 -2.21 -13.01 1.06
C ALA A 148 -2.26 -11.86 0.05
N ARG A 149 -3.17 -10.91 0.27
CA ARG A 149 -3.28 -9.66 -0.50
C ARG A 149 -3.24 -8.48 0.44
N THR A 150 -2.57 -7.41 0.06
CA THR A 150 -2.55 -6.18 0.86
C THR A 150 -3.86 -5.41 0.75
N GLY A 151 -4.61 -5.58 -0.33
CA GLY A 151 -5.64 -4.64 -0.74
C GLY A 151 -5.06 -3.49 -1.57
N LEU A 152 -5.95 -2.67 -2.14
CA LEU A 152 -5.56 -1.60 -3.03
C LEU A 152 -4.88 -0.45 -2.29
N THR A 153 -3.75 -0.01 -2.82
CA THR A 153 -3.14 1.29 -2.53
C THR A 153 -3.19 2.15 -3.78
N GLY A 154 -3.55 3.43 -3.65
CA GLY A 154 -3.70 4.28 -4.82
C GLY A 154 -3.38 5.74 -4.58
N LEU A 155 -3.01 6.40 -5.68
CA LEU A 155 -2.79 7.84 -5.75
C LEU A 155 -3.48 8.42 -6.96
N SER A 156 -3.96 9.65 -6.87
CA SER A 156 -4.42 10.39 -8.05
C SER A 156 -3.24 10.68 -8.98
N ARG A 157 -3.52 10.71 -10.28
CA ARG A 157 -2.56 11.19 -11.29
C ARG A 157 -2.45 12.70 -11.22
N GLY A 158 -1.34 13.23 -11.72
CA GLY A 158 -1.08 14.67 -11.77
C GLY A 158 -0.35 15.20 -10.53
N ALA A 159 -0.22 16.51 -10.46
CA ALA A 159 0.54 17.20 -9.43
C ALA A 159 -0.29 17.60 -8.20
N ASP A 160 -1.61 17.40 -8.22
CA ASP A 160 -2.51 17.80 -7.13
C ASP A 160 -2.37 16.86 -5.93
N PRO A 161 -1.74 17.28 -4.83
CA PRO A 161 -1.63 16.48 -3.62
C PRO A 161 -3.01 16.32 -2.95
N LEU A 162 -3.14 15.33 -2.06
CA LEU A 162 -4.36 15.12 -1.28
C LEU A 162 -4.66 16.28 -0.33
N SER A 163 -3.63 17.02 0.10
CA SER A 163 -3.78 18.26 0.89
C SER A 163 -2.49 19.07 0.82
N ALA A 164 -2.60 20.40 1.02
CA ALA A 164 -1.48 21.33 1.11
C ALA A 164 -0.50 21.01 2.28
N ILE A 165 -0.88 20.15 3.21
CA ILE A 165 -0.04 19.68 4.32
C ILE A 165 1.21 18.95 3.80
N VAL A 166 1.11 18.34 2.60
CA VAL A 166 2.24 17.62 1.96
C VAL A 166 3.37 18.59 1.56
N HIS A 167 3.10 19.87 1.34
CA HIS A 167 4.14 20.82 0.97
C HIS A 167 5.15 21.10 2.10
N GLN A 168 4.73 21.03 3.37
CA GLN A 168 5.66 21.22 4.51
C GLN A 168 6.58 20.01 4.73
N SER A 169 6.17 18.81 4.29
CA SER A 169 6.98 17.59 4.41
C SER A 169 8.05 17.45 3.33
N ILE A 170 7.92 18.15 2.20
CA ILE A 170 8.96 18.18 1.16
C ILE A 170 10.21 18.89 1.68
N ASP A 171 10.06 19.93 2.51
CA ASP A 171 11.19 20.63 3.15
C ASP A 171 11.96 19.69 4.10
N TRP A 172 11.25 18.76 4.76
CA TRP A 172 11.87 17.77 5.63
C TRP A 172 12.64 16.69 4.83
N ILE A 173 12.08 16.21 3.70
CA ILE A 173 12.78 15.28 2.79
C ILE A 173 14.00 15.95 2.16
N GLN A 174 13.91 17.23 1.78
CA GLN A 174 15.04 18.01 1.29
C GLN A 174 16.08 18.20 2.38
N GLY A 175 15.67 18.40 3.62
CA GLY A 175 16.55 18.41 4.80
C GLY A 175 17.34 17.12 4.96
N ILE A 176 16.67 15.96 4.87
CA ILE A 176 17.34 14.64 4.91
C ILE A 176 18.30 14.47 3.73
N GLN A 177 17.90 14.84 2.51
CA GLN A 177 18.77 14.76 1.35
C GLN A 177 20.00 15.68 1.47
N GLN A 178 19.85 16.81 2.14
CA GLN A 178 20.95 17.72 2.40
C GLN A 178 21.90 17.17 3.46
N VAL A 179 21.38 16.56 4.51
CA VAL A 179 22.16 15.82 5.52
C VAL A 179 22.91 14.63 4.87
N TYR A 180 22.24 13.89 3.97
CA TYR A 180 22.85 12.79 3.24
C TYR A 180 23.97 13.25 2.29
N LYS A 181 23.80 14.40 1.62
CA LYS A 181 24.83 15.01 0.76
C LYS A 181 26.04 15.51 1.55
N VAL A 182 25.83 16.10 2.72
CA VAL A 182 26.92 16.51 3.61
C VAL A 182 27.66 15.28 4.12
N TRP A 183 26.94 14.26 4.58
CA TRP A 183 27.51 13.01 5.07
C TRP A 183 28.29 12.26 3.99
N SER A 184 27.79 12.17 2.76
CA SER A 184 28.50 11.51 1.66
C SER A 184 29.81 12.21 1.29
N LYS A 185 29.89 13.53 1.44
CA LYS A 185 31.13 14.29 1.26
C LYS A 185 32.14 14.07 2.40
N ASP A 186 31.66 13.90 3.62
CA ASP A 186 32.51 13.67 4.79
C ASP A 186 32.98 12.21 4.88
N ALA A 187 32.16 11.25 4.43
CA ALA A 187 32.55 9.84 4.27
C ALA A 187 33.66 9.66 3.24
N GLN A 188 33.66 10.44 2.15
CA GLN A 188 34.75 10.44 1.17
C GLN A 188 36.05 11.07 1.70
N ARG A 189 36.01 11.83 2.80
CA ARG A 189 37.17 12.43 3.47
C ARG A 189 37.72 11.59 4.63
N GLY A 190 37.25 10.37 4.83
CA GLY A 190 37.82 9.43 5.82
C GLY A 190 37.42 9.71 7.27
N ALA A 191 36.44 10.56 7.53
CA ALA A 191 35.99 10.85 8.88
C ALA A 191 34.84 9.89 9.30
N GLY A 192 35.21 8.81 9.93
CA GLY A 192 34.52 8.19 11.07
C GLY A 192 33.21 7.47 10.84
N LEU A 193 33.36 6.13 10.82
CA LEU A 193 32.25 5.13 10.91
C LEU A 193 31.42 5.16 12.21
N CYS A 194 31.59 6.14 13.09
CA CYS A 194 31.09 6.06 14.47
C CYS A 194 29.73 6.70 14.72
N PHE A 195 29.13 7.41 13.74
CA PHE A 195 27.87 8.13 13.96
C PHE A 195 26.60 7.44 13.47
N ILE A 196 26.70 6.32 12.74
CA ILE A 196 25.55 5.66 12.10
C ILE A 196 24.75 4.78 13.07
N ILE A 197 25.36 4.25 14.12
CA ILE A 197 24.70 3.28 15.02
C ILE A 197 23.69 3.95 15.97
N ASN A 198 23.81 5.26 16.22
CA ASN A 198 22.91 5.93 17.18
C ASN A 198 21.63 6.52 16.58
N LEU A 199 21.48 6.58 15.24
CA LEU A 199 20.25 7.14 14.64
C LEU A 199 19.17 6.07 14.37
N PHE A 200 19.53 4.79 14.38
CA PHE A 200 18.58 3.68 14.16
C PHE A 200 17.97 3.10 15.45
N TYR A 201 18.38 3.58 16.65
CA TYR A 201 17.86 3.11 17.94
C TYR A 201 16.85 4.06 18.60
N PHE A 202 16.46 5.15 17.95
CA PHE A 202 15.49 6.13 18.48
C PHE A 202 14.37 6.49 17.49
N CYS A 203 13.85 5.50 16.72
CA CYS A 203 12.54 5.60 16.07
C CYS A 203 11.75 4.35 16.36
#